data_8ecd97167075ab3f477c7858afd18892
#
_entry.id   8ecd97167075ab3f477c7858afd18892
#
_cell.length_a   1.000
_cell.length_b   1.000
_cell.length_c   1.000
_cell.angle_alpha   90.00
_cell.angle_beta   90.00
_cell.angle_gamma   90.00
#
_symmetry.space_group_name_H-M   'P 1'
#
loop_
_entity.id
_entity.type
_entity.pdbx_description
1 polymer ?
#
loop_
_entity_poly.entity_id
_entity_poly.type
_entity_poly.pdbx_seq_one_letter_code
_entity_poly.pdbx_strand_id
1 'polypeptide(L)'
;MTVQKLVEPQGLSTKTVYKYFTDKEDLLKQCLFIHYSELSQKFNAFEKGSSNPVITICKFWHEAIKLDFGATHIFYHDLNYYYPKLQDSVINKIFRRNPLVLKNLIEKGIRLKYFRNELEPVIIIEVMGLLYTSITRTDKFKKIRLSPAIILQNTIDLYIRGLCTEKGLRELNLYYSSIIK
;
A
#
# COMPACT_ATOMS: atom_id res chain seq x y z
N MET A 1 -13.20 -15.93 10.45
CA MET A 1 -14.45 -15.68 9.71
C MET A 1 -14.72 -16.83 8.73
N THR A 2 -15.98 -17.34 8.65
CA THR A 2 -16.36 -18.42 7.71
C THR A 2 -16.97 -17.82 6.43
N VAL A 3 -16.90 -18.56 5.30
CA VAL A 3 -17.53 -18.15 4.04
C VAL A 3 -19.04 -17.96 4.22
N GLN A 4 -19.69 -18.81 5.01
CA GLN A 4 -21.11 -18.69 5.33
C GLN A 4 -21.46 -17.32 5.92
N LYS A 5 -20.73 -16.85 6.94
CA LYS A 5 -20.96 -15.53 7.56
C LYS A 5 -20.71 -14.34 6.60
N LEU A 6 -19.95 -14.57 5.52
CA LEU A 6 -19.69 -13.56 4.49
C LEU A 6 -20.85 -13.41 3.51
N VAL A 7 -21.47 -14.52 3.12
CA VAL A 7 -22.43 -14.56 2.00
C VAL A 7 -23.88 -14.50 2.47
N GLU A 8 -24.14 -14.91 3.71
CA GLU A 8 -25.48 -14.91 4.31
C GLU A 8 -26.16 -13.53 4.29
N PRO A 9 -25.49 -12.40 4.66
CA PRO A 9 -26.09 -11.07 4.58
C PRO A 9 -26.42 -10.61 3.15
N GLN A 10 -25.84 -11.26 2.14
CA GLN A 10 -26.02 -10.95 0.72
C GLN A 10 -27.05 -11.88 0.05
N GLY A 11 -27.70 -12.75 0.81
CA GLY A 11 -28.65 -13.72 0.27
C GLY A 11 -28.02 -14.81 -0.60
N LEU A 12 -26.69 -14.99 -0.54
CA LEU A 12 -25.97 -16.00 -1.30
C LEU A 12 -25.75 -17.27 -0.47
N SER A 13 -25.80 -18.43 -1.13
CA SER A 13 -25.43 -19.69 -0.49
C SER A 13 -23.92 -19.97 -0.62
N THR A 14 -23.34 -20.68 0.35
CA THR A 14 -21.98 -21.18 0.26
C THR A 14 -21.78 -22.08 -0.95
N LYS A 15 -22.79 -22.86 -1.34
CA LYS A 15 -22.80 -23.68 -2.55
C LYS A 15 -22.64 -22.82 -3.81
N THR A 16 -23.26 -21.64 -3.86
CA THR A 16 -23.10 -20.70 -4.96
C THR A 16 -21.66 -20.20 -5.06
N VAL A 17 -21.05 -19.84 -3.93
CA VAL A 17 -19.65 -19.37 -3.88
C VAL A 17 -18.69 -20.46 -4.38
N TYR A 18 -18.84 -21.69 -3.88
CA TYR A 18 -17.96 -22.81 -4.27
C TYR A 18 -18.20 -23.35 -5.70
N LYS A 19 -19.13 -22.79 -6.46
CA LYS A 19 -19.17 -22.98 -7.92
C LYS A 19 -18.11 -22.16 -8.67
N TYR A 20 -17.68 -21.04 -8.07
CA TYR A 20 -16.75 -20.09 -8.71
C TYR A 20 -15.35 -20.13 -8.10
N PHE A 21 -15.23 -20.59 -6.84
CA PHE A 21 -13.97 -20.62 -6.10
C PHE A 21 -13.73 -22.03 -5.60
N THR A 22 -12.53 -22.54 -5.77
CA THR A 22 -12.19 -23.92 -5.38
C THR A 22 -12.21 -24.11 -3.87
N ASP A 23 -11.80 -23.08 -3.14
CA ASP A 23 -11.77 -23.07 -1.69
C ASP A 23 -11.76 -21.62 -1.14
N LYS A 24 -11.65 -21.47 0.17
CA LYS A 24 -11.60 -20.16 0.84
C LYS A 24 -10.33 -19.38 0.50
N GLU A 25 -9.20 -20.06 0.29
CA GLU A 25 -7.95 -19.41 -0.06
C GLU A 25 -8.02 -18.82 -1.47
N ASP A 26 -8.61 -19.53 -2.42
CA ASP A 26 -8.84 -19.03 -3.77
C ASP A 26 -9.77 -17.81 -3.76
N LEU A 27 -10.87 -17.85 -2.99
CA LEU A 27 -11.74 -16.68 -2.81
C LEU A 27 -10.96 -15.48 -2.26
N LEU A 28 -10.17 -15.67 -1.19
CA LEU A 28 -9.35 -14.60 -0.61
C LEU A 28 -8.33 -14.06 -1.62
N LYS A 29 -7.70 -14.94 -2.39
CA LYS A 29 -6.74 -14.59 -3.44
C LYS A 29 -7.36 -13.71 -4.52
N GLN A 30 -8.57 -14.04 -4.97
CA GLN A 30 -9.29 -13.24 -5.96
C GLN A 30 -9.70 -11.87 -5.40
N CYS A 31 -10.19 -11.82 -4.15
CA CYS A 31 -10.50 -10.56 -3.47
C CYS A 31 -9.26 -9.67 -3.35
N LEU A 32 -8.12 -10.21 -2.89
CA LEU A 32 -6.87 -9.48 -2.80
C LEU A 32 -6.36 -9.02 -4.17
N PHE A 33 -6.55 -9.85 -5.21
CA PHE A 33 -6.15 -9.49 -6.56
C PHE A 33 -6.93 -8.29 -7.08
N ILE A 34 -8.24 -8.24 -6.88
CA ILE A 34 -9.08 -7.08 -7.24
C ILE A 34 -8.60 -5.85 -6.46
N HIS A 35 -8.49 -5.97 -5.16
CA HIS A 35 -8.08 -4.90 -4.24
C HIS A 35 -6.73 -4.25 -4.64
N TYR A 36 -5.69 -5.05 -4.83
CA TYR A 36 -4.37 -4.51 -5.21
C TYR A 36 -4.29 -4.11 -6.70
N SER A 37 -5.14 -4.67 -7.57
CA SER A 37 -5.25 -4.20 -8.95
C SER A 37 -5.82 -2.79 -9.03
N GLU A 38 -6.81 -2.44 -8.22
CA GLU A 38 -7.35 -1.08 -8.10
C GLU A 38 -6.28 -0.09 -7.63
N LEU A 39 -5.49 -0.46 -6.61
CA LEU A 39 -4.36 0.36 -6.15
C LEU A 39 -3.33 0.59 -7.26
N SER A 40 -2.99 -0.46 -8.00
CA SER A 40 -2.05 -0.39 -9.13
C SER A 40 -2.56 0.53 -10.24
N GLN A 41 -3.86 0.48 -10.55
CA GLN A 41 -4.48 1.37 -11.53
C GLN A 41 -4.45 2.84 -11.08
N LYS A 42 -4.77 3.11 -9.81
CA LYS A 42 -4.67 4.47 -9.23
C LYS A 42 -3.24 5.00 -9.27
N PHE A 43 -2.26 4.16 -8.95
CA PHE A 43 -0.85 4.54 -9.02
C PHE A 43 -0.44 4.94 -10.45
N ASN A 44 -0.81 4.13 -11.43
CA ASN A 44 -0.55 4.45 -12.84
C ASN A 44 -1.23 5.75 -13.28
N ALA A 45 -2.43 6.04 -12.78
CA ALA A 45 -3.12 7.29 -13.04
C ALA A 45 -2.41 8.49 -12.40
N PHE A 46 -1.93 8.36 -11.17
CA PHE A 46 -1.16 9.41 -10.49
C PHE A 46 0.17 9.71 -11.19
N GLU A 47 0.87 8.67 -11.65
CA GLU A 47 2.13 8.82 -12.37
C GLU A 47 1.93 9.56 -13.69
N LYS A 48 0.88 9.24 -14.44
CA LYS A 48 0.54 9.91 -15.70
C LYS A 48 0.02 11.33 -15.50
N GLY A 49 -0.75 11.57 -14.44
CA GLY A 49 -1.41 12.85 -14.15
C GLY A 49 -0.55 13.87 -13.40
N SER A 50 0.64 13.50 -12.93
CA SER A 50 1.49 14.39 -12.13
C SER A 50 2.91 14.48 -12.67
N SER A 51 3.39 15.73 -12.87
CA SER A 51 4.79 15.98 -13.15
C SER A 51 5.68 15.95 -11.90
N ASN A 52 5.08 16.02 -10.70
CA ASN A 52 5.79 16.13 -9.43
C ASN A 52 5.93 14.77 -8.73
N PRO A 53 7.15 14.19 -8.67
CA PRO A 53 7.39 12.88 -8.07
C PRO A 53 7.05 12.79 -6.58
N VAL A 54 7.24 13.88 -5.82
CA VAL A 54 6.93 13.91 -4.38
C VAL A 54 5.43 13.75 -4.16
N ILE A 55 4.62 14.51 -4.89
CA ILE A 55 3.16 14.44 -4.79
C ILE A 55 2.66 13.07 -5.24
N THR A 56 3.25 12.50 -6.30
CA THR A 56 2.86 11.18 -6.80
C THR A 56 3.11 10.08 -5.76
N ILE A 57 4.27 10.07 -5.11
CA ILE A 57 4.58 9.11 -4.03
C ILE A 57 3.64 9.31 -2.83
N CYS A 58 3.37 10.54 -2.42
CA CYS A 58 2.45 10.82 -1.31
C CYS A 58 1.04 10.31 -1.61
N LYS A 59 0.50 10.60 -2.79
CA LYS A 59 -0.82 10.11 -3.21
C LYS A 59 -0.89 8.58 -3.22
N PHE A 60 0.14 7.93 -3.74
CA PHE A 60 0.21 6.47 -3.74
C PHE A 60 0.11 5.90 -2.31
N TRP A 61 0.92 6.40 -1.39
CA TRP A 61 0.92 5.91 -0.01
C TRP A 61 -0.36 6.24 0.74
N HIS A 62 -0.95 7.41 0.53
CA HIS A 62 -2.25 7.74 1.10
C HIS A 62 -3.34 6.78 0.63
N GLU A 63 -3.39 6.48 -0.66
CA GLU A 63 -4.36 5.52 -1.19
C GLU A 63 -4.08 4.08 -0.72
N ALA A 64 -2.81 3.67 -0.62
CA ALA A 64 -2.44 2.36 -0.10
C ALA A 64 -2.89 2.21 1.37
N ILE A 65 -2.61 3.20 2.20
CA ILE A 65 -3.02 3.20 3.62
C ILE A 65 -4.55 3.20 3.73
N LYS A 66 -5.24 4.05 2.97
CA LYS A 66 -6.70 4.12 2.96
C LYS A 66 -7.33 2.80 2.53
N LEU A 67 -6.77 2.18 1.50
CA LEU A 67 -7.25 0.91 0.97
C LEU A 67 -7.06 -0.22 1.98
N ASP A 68 -5.86 -0.37 2.53
CA ASP A 68 -5.53 -1.46 3.44
C ASP A 68 -6.21 -1.34 4.81
N PHE A 69 -6.42 -0.11 5.31
CA PHE A 69 -7.05 0.11 6.61
C PHE A 69 -8.52 0.55 6.52
N GLY A 70 -9.07 0.71 5.31
CA GLY A 70 -10.51 0.87 5.08
C GLY A 70 -11.31 -0.41 5.33
N ALA A 71 -10.67 -1.59 5.20
CA ALA A 71 -11.18 -2.84 5.72
C ALA A 71 -10.87 -2.94 7.23
N THR A 72 -11.61 -3.76 7.96
CA THR A 72 -11.39 -3.90 9.40
C THR A 72 -9.98 -4.42 9.69
N HIS A 73 -9.31 -3.85 10.67
CA HIS A 73 -7.98 -4.27 11.16
C HIS A 73 -7.87 -5.79 11.40
N ILE A 74 -8.98 -6.41 11.83
CA ILE A 74 -9.08 -7.86 12.05
C ILE A 74 -8.83 -8.66 10.78
N PHE A 75 -9.21 -8.14 9.62
CA PHE A 75 -9.05 -8.86 8.34
C PHE A 75 -7.58 -9.14 8.03
N TYR A 76 -6.72 -8.13 8.09
CA TYR A 76 -5.29 -8.32 7.79
C TYR A 76 -4.56 -9.13 8.85
N HIS A 77 -4.94 -8.99 10.12
CA HIS A 77 -4.42 -9.85 11.19
C HIS A 77 -4.72 -11.32 10.89
N ASP A 78 -5.99 -11.66 10.64
CA ASP A 78 -6.40 -13.03 10.32
C ASP A 78 -5.78 -13.53 9.01
N LEU A 79 -5.72 -12.68 7.98
CA LEU A 79 -5.09 -13.02 6.72
C LEU A 79 -3.63 -13.43 6.92
N ASN A 80 -2.85 -12.62 7.63
CA ASN A 80 -1.43 -12.90 7.84
C ASN A 80 -1.19 -14.07 8.80
N TYR A 81 -2.11 -14.32 9.74
CA TYR A 81 -2.01 -15.45 10.64
C TYR A 81 -2.31 -16.78 9.93
N TYR A 82 -3.40 -16.85 9.14
CA TYR A 82 -3.84 -18.09 8.50
C TYR A 82 -3.24 -18.32 7.11
N TYR A 83 -2.89 -17.25 6.39
CA TYR A 83 -2.40 -17.27 5.00
C TYR A 83 -1.18 -16.33 4.81
N PRO A 84 -0.08 -16.56 5.53
CA PRO A 84 1.04 -15.60 5.63
C PRO A 84 1.71 -15.25 4.29
N LYS A 85 1.63 -16.16 3.30
CA LYS A 85 2.23 -15.97 1.97
C LYS A 85 1.25 -15.49 0.91
N LEU A 86 -0.05 -15.50 1.19
CA LEU A 86 -1.07 -15.23 0.19
C LEU A 86 -1.02 -13.77 -0.28
N GLN A 87 -0.97 -12.86 0.66
CA GLN A 87 -0.89 -11.42 0.37
C GLN A 87 0.36 -11.09 -0.45
N ASP A 88 1.53 -11.61 -0.07
CA ASP A 88 2.78 -11.40 -0.80
C ASP A 88 2.73 -11.96 -2.22
N SER A 89 2.13 -13.14 -2.39
CA SER A 89 1.99 -13.75 -3.71
C SER A 89 1.18 -12.89 -4.66
N VAL A 90 0.10 -12.25 -4.16
CA VAL A 90 -0.77 -11.36 -4.94
C VAL A 90 -0.09 -10.02 -5.21
N ILE A 91 0.49 -9.40 -4.18
CA ILE A 91 1.23 -8.13 -4.33
C ILE A 91 2.35 -8.31 -5.35
N ASN A 92 3.17 -9.35 -5.20
CA ASN A 92 4.25 -9.63 -6.13
C ASN A 92 3.74 -9.84 -7.56
N LYS A 93 2.62 -10.53 -7.75
CA LYS A 93 2.04 -10.76 -9.09
C LYS A 93 1.60 -9.46 -9.75
N ILE A 94 1.01 -8.53 -8.98
CA ILE A 94 0.48 -7.27 -9.49
C ILE A 94 1.59 -6.25 -9.70
N PHE A 95 2.47 -6.08 -8.70
CA PHE A 95 3.50 -5.04 -8.70
C PHE A 95 4.83 -5.47 -9.32
N ARG A 96 5.08 -6.78 -9.60
CA ARG A 96 6.26 -7.22 -10.36
C ARG A 96 6.34 -6.62 -11.77
N ARG A 97 5.21 -6.22 -12.34
CA ARG A 97 5.18 -5.45 -13.59
C ARG A 97 5.48 -3.96 -13.39
N ASN A 98 5.52 -3.50 -12.13
CA ASN A 98 5.64 -2.09 -11.75
C ASN A 98 6.85 -1.71 -10.85
N PRO A 99 7.84 -2.57 -10.54
CA PRO A 99 9.01 -2.08 -9.80
C PRO A 99 9.77 -1.03 -10.61
N LEU A 100 9.70 -1.10 -11.94
CA LEU A 100 10.23 -0.09 -12.85
C LEU A 100 9.52 1.26 -12.71
N VAL A 101 8.20 1.30 -12.47
CA VAL A 101 7.44 2.56 -12.37
C VAL A 101 7.85 3.33 -11.12
N LEU A 102 7.92 2.67 -9.96
CA LEU A 102 8.35 3.33 -8.72
C LEU A 102 9.83 3.72 -8.79
N LYS A 103 10.69 2.87 -9.34
CA LYS A 103 12.08 3.18 -9.59
C LYS A 103 12.23 4.41 -10.50
N ASN A 104 11.54 4.42 -11.64
CA ASN A 104 11.56 5.54 -12.59
C ASN A 104 11.05 6.83 -11.95
N LEU A 105 10.04 6.74 -11.08
CA LEU A 105 9.51 7.88 -10.34
C LEU A 105 10.55 8.47 -9.38
N ILE A 106 11.28 7.62 -8.66
CA ILE A 106 12.37 8.05 -7.76
C ILE A 106 13.51 8.65 -8.56
N GLU A 107 13.96 8.00 -9.64
CA GLU A 107 14.99 8.50 -10.54
C GLU A 107 14.61 9.85 -11.17
N LYS A 108 13.35 10.00 -11.57
CA LYS A 108 12.79 11.28 -12.03
C LYS A 108 12.88 12.35 -10.94
N GLY A 109 12.57 11.98 -9.69
CA GLY A 109 12.66 12.87 -8.54
C GLY A 109 14.09 13.33 -8.26
N ILE A 110 15.06 12.43 -8.36
CA ILE A 110 16.49 12.73 -8.23
C ILE A 110 16.94 13.68 -9.37
N ARG A 111 16.64 13.34 -10.62
CA ARG A 111 16.97 14.16 -11.78
C ARG A 111 16.39 15.56 -11.73
N LEU A 112 15.17 15.69 -11.23
CA LEU A 112 14.48 16.98 -11.08
C LEU A 112 14.82 17.70 -9.77
N LYS A 113 15.76 17.15 -8.97
CA LYS A 113 16.24 17.69 -7.69
C LYS A 113 15.15 17.83 -6.62
N TYR A 114 14.13 16.98 -6.65
CA TYR A 114 13.17 16.83 -5.57
C TYR A 114 13.65 15.87 -4.49
N PHE A 115 14.37 14.82 -4.91
CA PHE A 115 15.02 13.85 -4.02
C PHE A 115 16.53 14.04 -4.04
N ARG A 116 17.17 13.64 -2.96
CA ARG A 116 18.60 13.74 -2.77
C ARG A 116 19.31 12.79 -3.75
N ASN A 117 20.43 13.22 -4.30
CA ASN A 117 21.13 12.53 -5.38
C ASN A 117 22.04 11.37 -4.92
N GLU A 118 22.36 11.31 -3.63
CA GLU A 118 23.14 10.22 -3.03
C GLU A 118 22.32 8.97 -2.70
N LEU A 119 21.01 8.99 -2.99
CA LEU A 119 20.07 7.92 -2.63
C LEU A 119 19.96 6.90 -3.77
N GLU A 120 20.03 5.62 -3.39
CA GLU A 120 19.83 4.50 -4.32
C GLU A 120 18.34 4.12 -4.41
N PRO A 121 17.70 4.22 -5.59
CA PRO A 121 16.26 3.96 -5.75
C PRO A 121 15.82 2.58 -5.28
N VAL A 122 16.66 1.55 -5.48
CA VAL A 122 16.35 0.17 -5.07
C VAL A 122 16.28 0.07 -3.55
N ILE A 123 17.22 0.71 -2.84
CA ILE A 123 17.24 0.72 -1.37
C ILE A 123 16.00 1.43 -0.83
N ILE A 124 15.61 2.55 -1.45
CA ILE A 124 14.40 3.29 -1.06
C ILE A 124 13.17 2.38 -1.12
N ILE A 125 12.99 1.67 -2.23
CA ILE A 125 11.84 0.79 -2.46
C ILE A 125 11.82 -0.36 -1.45
N GLU A 126 12.94 -1.04 -1.25
CA GLU A 126 13.07 -2.15 -0.31
C GLU A 126 12.78 -1.71 1.13
N VAL A 127 13.33 -0.59 1.58
CA VAL A 127 13.09 -0.06 2.93
C VAL A 127 11.63 0.35 3.12
N MET A 128 11.00 0.97 2.13
CA MET A 128 9.56 1.29 2.20
C MET A 128 8.71 0.02 2.32
N GLY A 129 9.05 -1.04 1.59
CA GLY A 129 8.40 -2.34 1.69
C GLY A 129 8.58 -3.00 3.07
N LEU A 130 9.80 -2.93 3.63
CA LEU A 130 10.10 -3.43 4.98
C LEU A 130 9.34 -2.67 6.06
N LEU A 131 9.26 -1.34 5.99
CA LEU A 131 8.49 -0.50 6.92
C LEU A 131 7.01 -0.89 6.86
N TYR A 132 6.45 -0.98 5.66
CA TYR A 132 5.07 -1.41 5.45
C TYR A 132 4.80 -2.78 6.09
N THR A 133 5.58 -3.80 5.75
CA THR A 133 5.37 -5.16 6.26
C THR A 133 5.60 -5.26 7.77
N SER A 134 6.57 -4.56 8.31
CA SER A 134 6.84 -4.54 9.77
C SER A 134 5.71 -3.93 10.57
N ILE A 135 5.02 -2.92 10.03
CA ILE A 135 3.92 -2.24 10.73
C ILE A 135 2.60 -2.99 10.53
N THR A 136 2.34 -3.50 9.32
CA THR A 136 1.04 -4.11 9.00
C THR A 136 0.92 -5.57 9.39
N ARG A 137 2.04 -6.30 9.47
CA ARG A 137 2.05 -7.77 9.59
C ARG A 137 2.71 -8.31 10.85
N THR A 138 3.22 -7.44 11.73
CA THR A 138 3.89 -7.90 12.95
C THR A 138 3.29 -7.25 14.18
N ASP A 139 3.49 -7.92 15.31
CA ASP A 139 3.08 -7.42 16.64
C ASP A 139 4.10 -6.47 17.28
N LYS A 140 5.14 -6.07 16.54
CA LYS A 140 6.23 -5.22 17.07
C LYS A 140 5.73 -3.91 17.67
N PHE A 141 4.65 -3.38 17.14
CA PHE A 141 4.09 -2.10 17.56
C PHE A 141 2.87 -2.21 18.49
N LYS A 142 2.52 -3.42 18.97
CA LYS A 142 1.37 -3.64 19.88
C LYS A 142 1.41 -2.80 21.16
N LYS A 143 2.61 -2.45 21.64
CA LYS A 143 2.78 -1.60 22.83
C LYS A 143 2.46 -0.13 22.57
N ILE A 144 2.43 0.29 21.33
CA ILE A 144 2.09 1.66 20.92
C ILE A 144 0.57 1.74 20.83
N ARG A 145 -0.04 2.63 21.62
CA ARG A 145 -1.50 2.83 21.66
C ARG A 145 -2.01 3.67 20.47
N LEU A 146 -1.54 3.36 19.25
CA LEU A 146 -1.95 3.98 18.00
C LEU A 146 -2.39 2.90 17.03
N SER A 147 -3.29 3.25 16.12
CA SER A 147 -3.67 2.31 15.05
C SER A 147 -2.50 2.08 14.08
N PRO A 148 -2.39 0.88 13.50
CA PRO A 148 -1.35 0.60 12.49
C PRO A 148 -1.36 1.59 11.33
N ALA A 149 -2.53 2.10 10.94
CA ALA A 149 -2.66 3.15 9.91
C ALA A 149 -1.93 4.44 10.31
N ILE A 150 -2.12 4.91 11.56
CA ILE A 150 -1.44 6.10 12.08
C ILE A 150 0.06 5.88 12.16
N ILE A 151 0.50 4.70 12.64
CA ILE A 151 1.93 4.37 12.73
C ILE A 151 2.53 4.37 11.33
N LEU A 152 1.89 3.71 10.37
CA LEU A 152 2.37 3.63 8.99
C LEU A 152 2.43 5.02 8.34
N GLN A 153 1.38 5.82 8.48
CA GLN A 153 1.31 7.17 7.92
C GLN A 153 2.46 8.05 8.45
N ASN A 154 2.69 8.07 9.76
CA ASN A 154 3.79 8.85 10.35
C ASN A 154 5.16 8.33 9.92
N THR A 155 5.34 7.01 9.83
CA THR A 155 6.61 6.40 9.43
C THR A 155 6.92 6.70 7.97
N ILE A 156 5.93 6.58 7.08
CA ILE A 156 6.11 6.89 5.66
C ILE A 156 6.34 8.38 5.42
N ASP A 157 5.62 9.26 6.15
CA ASP A 157 5.86 10.71 6.07
C ASP A 157 7.29 11.07 6.47
N LEU A 158 7.75 10.54 7.60
CA LEU A 158 9.13 10.74 8.07
C LEU A 158 10.14 10.26 7.01
N TYR A 159 9.89 9.09 6.42
CA TYR A 159 10.78 8.51 5.42
C TYR A 159 10.82 9.36 4.14
N ILE A 160 9.65 9.78 3.62
CA ILE A 160 9.58 10.65 2.43
C ILE A 160 10.28 12.00 2.69
N ARG A 161 10.11 12.61 3.87
CA ARG A 161 10.82 13.83 4.25
C ARG A 161 12.33 13.63 4.20
N GLY A 162 12.82 12.50 4.69
CA GLY A 162 14.24 12.13 4.63
C GLY A 162 14.79 11.94 3.23
N LEU A 163 13.95 11.60 2.24
CA LEU A 163 14.35 11.51 0.84
C LEU A 163 14.47 12.87 0.15
N CYS A 164 13.72 13.88 0.63
CA CYS A 164 13.55 15.15 -0.05
C CYS A 164 14.78 16.07 0.10
N THR A 165 15.04 16.84 -0.95
CA THR A 165 15.81 18.09 -0.89
C THR A 165 14.93 19.21 -0.30
N GLU A 166 15.48 20.42 -0.09
CA GLU A 166 14.68 21.58 0.28
C GLU A 166 13.55 21.87 -0.73
N LYS A 167 13.81 21.68 -2.03
CA LYS A 167 12.80 21.82 -3.07
C LYS A 167 11.70 20.78 -2.89
N GLY A 168 12.07 19.52 -2.62
CA GLY A 168 11.11 18.45 -2.36
C GLY A 168 10.28 18.70 -1.09
N LEU A 169 10.90 19.19 -0.02
CA LEU A 169 10.20 19.51 1.23
C LEU A 169 9.18 20.63 1.06
N ARG A 170 9.47 21.65 0.25
CA ARG A 170 8.49 22.70 -0.06
C ARG A 170 7.24 22.12 -0.73
N GLU A 171 7.40 21.29 -1.74
CA GLU A 171 6.29 20.63 -2.42
C GLU A 171 5.48 19.72 -1.49
N LEU A 172 6.19 18.95 -0.65
CA LEU A 172 5.57 18.09 0.34
C LEU A 172 4.70 18.88 1.32
N ASN A 173 5.21 19.98 1.85
CA ASN A 173 4.49 20.84 2.77
C ASN A 173 3.27 21.52 2.11
N LEU A 174 3.38 21.97 0.87
CA LEU A 174 2.26 22.49 0.09
C LEU A 174 1.17 21.42 -0.11
N TYR A 175 1.56 20.22 -0.45
CA TYR A 175 0.62 19.10 -0.59
C TYR A 175 -0.14 18.83 0.70
N TYR A 176 0.55 18.70 1.84
CA TYR A 176 -0.12 18.47 3.13
C TYR A 176 -1.04 19.65 3.52
N SER A 177 -0.62 20.88 3.29
CA SER A 177 -1.47 22.04 3.56
C SER A 177 -2.74 22.07 2.69
N SER A 178 -2.73 21.41 1.53
CA SER A 178 -3.89 21.33 0.63
C SER A 178 -4.93 20.27 1.03
N ILE A 179 -4.52 19.25 1.80
CA ILE A 179 -5.40 18.14 2.20
C ILE A 179 -5.94 18.26 3.64
N ILE A 180 -5.39 19.18 4.44
CA ILE A 180 -5.83 19.45 5.83
C ILE A 180 -6.99 20.48 5.88
N LYS A 181 -7.36 21.05 4.75
CA LYS A 181 -8.54 21.92 4.63
C LYS A 181 -9.80 21.10 4.42
#